data_555c5eddcf9d202282fa5091ae2eaf60
#
_entry.id   555c5eddcf9d202282fa5091ae2eaf60
#
_cell.length_a   1.000
_cell.length_b   1.000
_cell.length_c   1.000
_cell.angle_alpha   90.00
_cell.angle_beta   90.00
_cell.angle_gamma   90.00
#
_symmetry.space_group_name_H-M   'P 1'
#
loop_
_entity.id
_entity.type
_entity.pdbx_description
1 polymer ?
#
loop_
_entity_poly.entity_id
_entity_poly.type
_entity_poly.pdbx_seq_one_letter_code
_entity_poly.pdbx_strand_id
1 'polypeptide(L)'
;DLNASELSQEYDWHYRLFAEGDSTAQELRAFHSLEPRRDGVYLNYGAGAWSASVKILREQGWNVLAYEPTGSAQNAPALITQRDQLASMRFDGIYSNNVLEHFRHPVDELRFLAGLLLPNGKMSHATPCYEYLYEYTRFHLFFYLGRSRQLLAQRAGLTLCSYERDGEFMNAVFQPIQ
;
A
#
# COMPACT_ATOMS: atom_id res chain seq x y z
N ASP A 1 -9.26 12.64 17.89
CA ASP A 1 -9.01 11.50 16.97
C ASP A 1 -10.31 10.76 16.74
N LEU A 2 -10.64 10.46 15.48
CA LEU A 2 -11.79 9.63 15.13
C LEU A 2 -11.55 8.19 15.58
N ASN A 3 -12.58 7.55 16.14
CA ASN A 3 -12.55 6.10 16.35
C ASN A 3 -12.78 5.35 15.02
N ALA A 4 -12.65 4.02 15.02
CA ALA A 4 -12.75 3.23 13.79
C ALA A 4 -14.11 3.35 13.07
N SER A 5 -15.21 3.49 13.83
CA SER A 5 -16.56 3.67 13.26
C SER A 5 -16.73 5.06 12.64
N GLU A 6 -16.26 6.10 13.33
CA GLU A 6 -16.27 7.47 12.82
C GLU A 6 -15.40 7.61 11.57
N LEU A 7 -14.23 6.97 11.57
CA LEU A 7 -13.34 6.94 10.41
C LEU A 7 -13.99 6.25 9.21
N SER A 8 -14.66 5.11 9.41
CA SER A 8 -15.40 4.40 8.35
C SER A 8 -16.51 5.27 7.76
N GLN A 9 -17.28 5.98 8.61
CA GLN A 9 -18.34 6.88 8.14
C GLN A 9 -17.78 8.06 7.34
N GLU A 10 -16.64 8.62 7.77
CA GLU A 10 -15.98 9.71 7.06
C GLU A 10 -15.44 9.24 5.71
N TYR A 11 -14.89 8.01 5.61
CA TYR A 11 -14.48 7.41 4.34
C TYR A 11 -15.67 7.21 3.41
N ASP A 12 -16.78 6.64 3.90
CA ASP A 12 -18.00 6.46 3.10
C ASP A 12 -18.55 7.78 2.56
N TRP A 13 -18.50 8.84 3.38
CA TRP A 13 -18.93 10.16 2.98
C TRP A 13 -17.97 10.79 1.95
N HIS A 14 -16.67 10.65 2.16
CA HIS A 14 -15.63 11.12 1.24
C HIS A 14 -15.77 10.48 -0.15
N TYR A 15 -15.89 9.16 -0.19
CA TYR A 15 -16.06 8.42 -1.43
C TYR A 15 -17.35 8.76 -2.19
N ARG A 16 -18.40 9.16 -1.50
CA ARG A 16 -19.65 9.62 -2.16
C ARG A 16 -19.53 10.99 -2.79
N LEU A 17 -18.74 11.88 -2.19
CA LEU A 17 -18.58 13.26 -2.67
C LEU A 17 -17.46 13.43 -3.68
N PHE A 18 -16.37 12.74 -3.46
CA PHE A 18 -15.18 12.77 -4.30
C PHE A 18 -15.06 11.38 -4.92
N ALA A 19 -15.60 11.22 -6.12
CA ALA A 19 -15.36 10.03 -6.92
C ALA A 19 -13.84 9.94 -7.17
N GLU A 20 -13.12 9.19 -6.32
CA GLU A 20 -11.71 8.93 -6.55
C GLU A 20 -11.57 8.20 -7.87
N GLY A 21 -10.58 8.61 -8.65
CA GLY A 21 -10.31 8.01 -9.94
C GLY A 21 -9.85 6.55 -9.81
N ASP A 22 -9.92 5.82 -10.90
CA ASP A 22 -9.39 4.46 -11.00
C ASP A 22 -7.88 4.43 -10.70
N SER A 23 -7.48 3.78 -9.62
CA SER A 23 -6.08 3.63 -9.17
C SER A 23 -5.35 2.45 -9.81
N THR A 24 -5.99 1.74 -10.73
CA THR A 24 -5.47 0.49 -11.32
C THR A 24 -4.07 0.67 -11.93
N ALA A 25 -3.87 1.73 -12.71
CA ALA A 25 -2.60 1.96 -13.37
C ALA A 25 -1.44 2.19 -12.37
N GLN A 26 -1.70 2.98 -11.33
CA GLN A 26 -0.71 3.27 -10.27
C GLN A 26 -0.37 2.01 -9.47
N GLU A 27 -1.36 1.19 -9.14
CA GLU A 27 -1.15 -0.06 -8.43
C GLU A 27 -0.38 -1.10 -9.26
N LEU A 28 -0.67 -1.20 -10.56
CA LEU A 28 0.11 -2.05 -11.47
C LEU A 28 1.57 -1.59 -11.55
N ARG A 29 1.83 -0.28 -11.60
CA ARG A 29 3.19 0.27 -11.56
C ARG A 29 3.88 -0.05 -10.22
N ALA A 30 3.18 0.15 -9.09
CA ALA A 30 3.72 -0.18 -7.77
C ALA A 30 4.06 -1.68 -7.65
N PHE A 31 3.23 -2.58 -8.20
CA PHE A 31 3.52 -4.00 -8.27
C PHE A 31 4.78 -4.28 -9.09
N HIS A 32 4.90 -3.71 -10.29
CA HIS A 32 6.06 -3.94 -11.15
C HIS A 32 7.36 -3.34 -10.60
N SER A 33 7.29 -2.31 -9.76
CA SER A 33 8.45 -1.75 -9.07
C SER A 33 9.09 -2.72 -8.06
N LEU A 34 8.39 -3.78 -7.67
CA LEU A 34 8.93 -4.89 -6.88
C LEU A 34 9.89 -5.80 -7.67
N GLU A 35 9.95 -5.68 -9.00
CA GLU A 35 10.64 -6.62 -9.90
C GLU A 35 10.16 -8.06 -9.68
N PRO A 36 8.82 -8.30 -9.83
CA PRO A 36 8.21 -9.54 -9.37
C PRO A 36 8.64 -10.76 -10.16
N ARG A 37 8.74 -11.92 -9.48
CA ARG A 37 9.01 -13.23 -10.08
C ARG A 37 7.71 -13.99 -10.26
N ARG A 38 7.61 -14.82 -11.27
CA ARG A 38 6.40 -15.58 -11.61
C ARG A 38 5.98 -16.63 -10.56
N ASP A 39 6.94 -17.15 -9.82
CA ASP A 39 6.75 -18.12 -8.73
C ASP A 39 6.51 -17.46 -7.36
N GLY A 40 6.53 -16.13 -7.29
CA GLY A 40 6.34 -15.37 -6.05
C GLY A 40 4.87 -15.19 -5.65
N VAL A 41 4.68 -14.89 -4.37
CA VAL A 41 3.37 -14.54 -3.76
C VAL A 41 3.38 -13.08 -3.35
N TYR A 42 2.35 -12.34 -3.73
CA TYR A 42 2.30 -10.88 -3.55
C TYR A 42 1.02 -10.44 -2.84
N LEU A 43 1.10 -9.32 -2.14
CA LEU A 43 -0.02 -8.70 -1.44
C LEU A 43 -0.24 -7.27 -1.92
N ASN A 44 -1.46 -6.97 -2.35
CA ASN A 44 -1.95 -5.59 -2.43
C ASN A 44 -2.51 -5.21 -1.05
N TYR A 45 -1.83 -4.29 -0.35
CA TYR A 45 -2.20 -3.87 1.00
C TYR A 45 -3.00 -2.57 0.94
N GLY A 46 -4.27 -2.61 1.37
CA GLY A 46 -5.22 -1.52 1.22
C GLY A 46 -5.76 -1.44 -0.20
N ALA A 47 -6.29 -2.56 -0.71
CA ALA A 47 -6.69 -2.70 -2.11
C ALA A 47 -7.86 -1.77 -2.53
N GLY A 48 -8.63 -1.25 -1.57
CA GLY A 48 -9.72 -0.33 -1.83
C GLY A 48 -10.81 -0.87 -2.77
N ALA A 49 -11.76 -0.01 -3.14
CA ALA A 49 -12.90 -0.38 -3.99
C ALA A 49 -12.68 -0.06 -5.49
N TRP A 50 -11.68 0.76 -5.81
CA TRP A 50 -11.60 1.44 -7.10
C TRP A 50 -10.52 0.88 -8.04
N SER A 51 -9.91 -0.24 -7.68
CA SER A 51 -8.85 -0.85 -8.47
C SER A 51 -9.25 -2.22 -9.00
N ALA A 52 -8.90 -2.45 -10.26
CA ALA A 52 -8.96 -3.78 -10.89
C ALA A 52 -7.59 -4.49 -10.91
N SER A 53 -6.55 -3.92 -10.28
CA SER A 53 -5.16 -4.39 -10.40
C SER A 53 -4.99 -5.85 -10.00
N VAL A 54 -5.56 -6.27 -8.87
CA VAL A 54 -5.47 -7.66 -8.38
C VAL A 54 -6.11 -8.63 -9.38
N LYS A 55 -7.29 -8.28 -9.93
CA LYS A 55 -7.96 -9.09 -10.95
C LYS A 55 -7.08 -9.23 -12.20
N ILE A 56 -6.59 -8.12 -12.73
CA ILE A 56 -5.74 -8.08 -13.93
C ILE A 56 -4.47 -8.90 -13.73
N LEU A 57 -3.77 -8.72 -12.61
CA LEU A 57 -2.55 -9.46 -12.32
C LEU A 57 -2.81 -10.97 -12.21
N ARG A 58 -3.91 -11.38 -11.59
CA ARG A 58 -4.29 -12.80 -11.51
C ARG A 58 -4.66 -13.39 -12.86
N GLU A 59 -5.36 -12.65 -13.71
CA GLU A 59 -5.64 -13.05 -15.10
C GLU A 59 -4.37 -13.19 -15.93
N GLN A 60 -3.33 -12.42 -15.60
CA GLN A 60 -1.98 -12.55 -16.19
C GLN A 60 -1.14 -13.68 -15.57
N GLY A 61 -1.69 -14.45 -14.63
CA GLY A 61 -1.02 -15.59 -13.98
C GLY A 61 -0.13 -15.24 -12.80
N TRP A 62 -0.23 -14.03 -12.22
CA TRP A 62 0.43 -13.67 -10.97
C TRP A 62 -0.33 -14.19 -9.75
N ASN A 63 0.39 -14.64 -8.73
CA ASN A 63 -0.20 -15.02 -7.45
C ASN A 63 -0.28 -13.80 -6.53
N VAL A 64 -1.38 -13.05 -6.62
CA VAL A 64 -1.62 -11.83 -5.86
C VAL A 64 -2.87 -11.98 -4.99
N LEU A 65 -2.76 -11.60 -3.73
CA LEU A 65 -3.85 -11.48 -2.78
C LEU A 65 -4.14 -10.00 -2.51
N ALA A 66 -5.37 -9.71 -2.09
CA ALA A 66 -5.78 -8.38 -1.66
C ALA A 66 -6.02 -8.36 -0.15
N TYR A 67 -5.59 -7.29 0.52
CA TYR A 67 -6.01 -6.99 1.89
C TYR A 67 -6.76 -5.65 1.93
N GLU A 68 -7.98 -5.67 2.49
CA GLU A 68 -8.80 -4.48 2.70
C GLU A 68 -9.69 -4.67 3.93
N PRO A 69 -9.36 -4.01 5.06
CA PRO A 69 -10.06 -4.24 6.33
C PRO A 69 -11.52 -3.75 6.33
N THR A 70 -11.87 -2.76 5.50
CA THR A 70 -13.26 -2.26 5.41
C THR A 70 -14.15 -3.17 4.58
N GLY A 71 -13.57 -4.12 3.84
CA GLY A 71 -14.29 -4.97 2.90
C GLY A 71 -14.79 -4.22 1.65
N SER A 72 -14.36 -2.98 1.43
CA SER A 72 -14.77 -2.18 0.26
C SER A 72 -14.35 -2.79 -1.08
N ALA A 73 -13.31 -3.63 -1.06
CA ALA A 73 -12.81 -4.36 -2.23
C ALA A 73 -13.54 -5.71 -2.44
N GLN A 74 -14.85 -5.78 -2.20
CA GLN A 74 -15.63 -7.04 -2.22
C GLN A 74 -15.52 -7.85 -3.52
N ASN A 75 -15.20 -7.19 -4.62
CA ASN A 75 -15.01 -7.84 -5.92
C ASN A 75 -13.55 -8.22 -6.22
N ALA A 76 -12.62 -7.94 -5.30
CA ALA A 76 -11.23 -8.32 -5.48
C ALA A 76 -11.07 -9.83 -5.24
N PRO A 77 -10.52 -10.59 -6.19
CA PRO A 77 -10.21 -12.00 -5.99
C PRO A 77 -9.24 -12.17 -4.81
N ALA A 78 -9.43 -13.24 -4.03
CA ALA A 78 -8.58 -13.56 -2.88
C ALA A 78 -8.44 -12.43 -1.85
N LEU A 79 -9.57 -11.80 -1.50
CA LEU A 79 -9.66 -10.75 -0.51
C LEU A 79 -9.50 -11.31 0.91
N ILE A 80 -8.62 -10.67 1.67
CA ILE A 80 -8.41 -10.85 3.11
C ILE A 80 -8.92 -9.60 3.81
N THR A 81 -9.80 -9.75 4.81
CA THR A 81 -10.36 -8.62 5.58
C THR A 81 -9.85 -8.59 7.02
N GLN A 82 -9.31 -9.70 7.51
CA GLN A 82 -8.85 -9.82 8.89
C GLN A 82 -7.33 -9.75 8.96
N ARG A 83 -6.81 -8.81 9.75
CA ARG A 83 -5.37 -8.61 9.94
C ARG A 83 -4.66 -9.85 10.50
N ASP A 84 -5.33 -10.59 11.39
CA ASP A 84 -4.76 -11.80 11.99
C ASP A 84 -4.49 -12.90 10.97
N GLN A 85 -5.25 -12.95 9.87
CA GLN A 85 -5.01 -13.88 8.78
C GLN A 85 -3.67 -13.59 8.08
N LEU A 86 -3.29 -12.32 7.95
CA LEU A 86 -2.02 -11.92 7.37
C LEU A 86 -0.83 -12.37 8.23
N ALA A 87 -0.95 -12.39 9.55
CA ALA A 87 0.17 -12.68 10.45
C ALA A 87 0.80 -14.07 10.21
N SER A 88 0.01 -15.03 9.70
CA SER A 88 0.46 -16.38 9.35
C SER A 88 0.99 -16.52 7.92
N MET A 89 0.87 -15.48 7.10
CA MET A 89 1.25 -15.49 5.68
C MET A 89 2.62 -14.88 5.45
N ARG A 90 3.26 -15.25 4.34
CA ARG A 90 4.53 -14.67 3.91
C ARG A 90 4.48 -14.37 2.43
N PHE A 91 5.15 -13.26 2.04
CA PHE A 91 5.09 -12.70 0.69
C PHE A 91 6.48 -12.41 0.13
N ASP A 92 6.67 -12.62 -1.16
CA ASP A 92 7.84 -12.15 -1.90
C ASP A 92 7.80 -10.62 -2.09
N GLY A 93 6.60 -10.05 -2.12
CA GLY A 93 6.44 -8.59 -2.17
C GLY A 93 5.07 -8.11 -1.72
N ILE A 94 5.08 -6.88 -1.18
CA ILE A 94 3.87 -6.17 -0.75
C ILE A 94 3.84 -4.84 -1.48
N TYR A 95 2.70 -4.47 -2.05
CA TYR A 95 2.53 -3.17 -2.66
C TYR A 95 1.25 -2.47 -2.19
N SER A 96 1.25 -1.16 -2.26
CA SER A 96 0.09 -0.33 -1.98
C SER A 96 0.11 0.96 -2.80
N ASN A 97 -1.05 1.59 -2.95
CA ASN A 97 -1.18 2.92 -3.51
C ASN A 97 -2.17 3.73 -2.67
N ASN A 98 -1.79 4.95 -2.28
CA ASN A 98 -2.57 5.85 -1.42
C ASN A 98 -3.00 5.20 -0.08
N VAL A 99 -2.05 4.58 0.61
CA VAL A 99 -2.29 3.89 1.89
C VAL A 99 -1.33 4.36 2.99
N LEU A 100 -0.05 4.56 2.65
CA LEU A 100 1.01 4.88 3.63
C LEU A 100 0.71 6.17 4.41
N GLU A 101 0.14 7.16 3.75
CA GLU A 101 -0.24 8.46 4.31
C GLU A 101 -1.36 8.41 5.34
N HIS A 102 -2.13 7.31 5.34
CA HIS A 102 -3.24 7.10 6.26
C HIS A 102 -2.84 6.38 7.55
N PHE A 103 -1.65 5.83 7.63
CA PHE A 103 -1.21 5.10 8.84
C PHE A 103 -1.03 6.05 10.02
N ARG A 104 -1.69 5.76 11.15
CA ARG A 104 -1.49 6.50 12.40
C ARG A 104 -0.10 6.29 12.99
N HIS A 105 0.45 5.09 12.84
CA HIS A 105 1.75 4.66 13.33
C HIS A 105 2.56 4.05 12.18
N PRO A 106 3.04 4.86 11.22
CA PRO A 106 3.62 4.35 9.99
C PRO A 106 4.88 3.49 10.20
N VAL A 107 5.66 3.78 11.23
CA VAL A 107 6.84 2.97 11.57
C VAL A 107 6.44 1.57 12.01
N ASP A 108 5.43 1.45 12.87
CA ASP A 108 4.99 0.15 13.40
C ASP A 108 4.27 -0.66 12.33
N GLU A 109 3.53 0.03 11.46
CA GLU A 109 2.87 -0.61 10.33
C GLU A 109 3.88 -1.17 9.32
N LEU A 110 4.90 -0.40 8.97
CA LEU A 110 5.98 -0.89 8.10
C LEU A 110 6.77 -2.03 8.73
N ARG A 111 6.98 -2.03 10.06
CA ARG A 111 7.58 -3.18 10.76
C ARG A 111 6.72 -4.42 10.68
N PHE A 112 5.42 -4.27 10.86
CA PHE A 112 4.47 -5.37 10.69
C PHE A 112 4.55 -5.93 9.27
N LEU A 113 4.47 -5.09 8.25
CA LEU A 113 4.58 -5.51 6.85
C LEU A 113 5.93 -6.17 6.55
N ALA A 114 7.02 -5.63 7.08
CA ALA A 114 8.35 -6.23 6.96
C ALA A 114 8.40 -7.66 7.54
N GLY A 115 7.70 -7.89 8.66
CA GLY A 115 7.56 -9.21 9.26
C GLY A 115 6.78 -10.22 8.42
N LEU A 116 6.02 -9.75 7.43
CA LEU A 116 5.29 -10.59 6.48
C LEU A 116 6.13 -10.95 5.23
N LEU A 117 7.29 -10.34 5.04
CA LEU A 117 8.14 -10.61 3.88
C LEU A 117 8.94 -11.91 4.06
N LEU A 118 9.09 -12.63 2.97
CA LEU A 118 10.08 -13.68 2.81
C LEU A 118 11.50 -13.07 2.75
N PRO A 119 12.57 -13.86 2.96
CA PRO A 119 13.94 -13.40 2.74
C PRO A 119 14.09 -12.76 1.34
N ASN A 120 14.71 -11.58 1.28
CA ASN A 120 14.84 -10.74 0.08
C ASN A 120 13.54 -10.14 -0.48
N GLY A 121 12.41 -10.29 0.20
CA GLY A 121 11.15 -9.65 -0.17
C GLY A 121 11.26 -8.12 -0.10
N LYS A 122 10.44 -7.44 -0.89
CA LYS A 122 10.40 -5.97 -0.99
C LYS A 122 9.00 -5.43 -0.73
N MET A 123 8.93 -4.17 -0.34
CA MET A 123 7.67 -3.42 -0.26
C MET A 123 7.72 -2.22 -1.20
N SER A 124 6.63 -1.97 -1.90
CA SER A 124 6.46 -0.84 -2.81
C SER A 124 5.23 -0.04 -2.38
N HIS A 125 5.44 1.20 -1.95
CA HIS A 125 4.37 2.06 -1.47
C HIS A 125 4.31 3.33 -2.32
N ALA A 126 3.29 3.43 -3.16
CA ALA A 126 3.02 4.62 -3.95
C ALA A 126 2.08 5.56 -3.18
N THR A 127 2.43 6.85 -3.17
CA THR A 127 1.59 7.92 -2.59
C THR A 127 2.03 9.29 -3.10
N PRO A 128 1.10 10.21 -3.42
CA PRO A 128 1.43 11.59 -3.76
C PRO A 128 2.02 12.37 -2.56
N CYS A 129 1.88 11.85 -1.35
CA CYS A 129 2.38 12.48 -0.13
C CYS A 129 3.90 12.36 0.08
N TYR A 130 4.64 11.81 -0.88
CA TYR A 130 6.11 11.96 -0.92
C TYR A 130 6.57 13.35 -1.34
N GLU A 131 5.71 14.10 -2.01
CA GLU A 131 5.90 15.50 -2.36
C GLU A 131 4.68 16.29 -1.88
N TYR A 132 4.84 17.60 -1.62
CA TYR A 132 3.70 18.45 -1.23
C TYR A 132 2.98 18.95 -2.49
N LEU A 133 2.45 17.99 -3.27
CA LEU A 133 1.69 18.30 -4.48
C LEU A 133 0.19 18.20 -4.27
N TYR A 134 -0.23 17.65 -3.14
CA TYR A 134 -1.62 17.33 -2.91
C TYR A 134 -2.26 18.28 -1.94
N GLU A 135 -3.38 18.74 -2.39
CA GLU A 135 -4.25 19.51 -1.54
C GLU A 135 -4.77 18.63 -0.39
N TYR A 136 -4.89 19.26 0.69
CA TYR A 136 -5.66 19.04 1.87
C TYR A 136 -6.67 17.89 1.79
N THR A 137 -6.38 16.77 2.43
CA THR A 137 -7.40 15.82 2.84
C THR A 137 -7.34 15.58 4.34
N ARG A 138 -8.49 15.35 4.97
CA ARG A 138 -8.58 15.03 6.40
C ARG A 138 -7.90 13.72 6.76
N PHE A 139 -7.61 12.87 5.76
CA PHE A 139 -7.15 11.50 5.93
C PHE A 139 -5.66 11.34 5.73
N HIS A 140 -4.99 12.31 5.09
CA HIS A 140 -3.54 12.30 4.93
C HIS A 140 -2.90 12.79 6.22
N LEU A 141 -2.51 11.85 7.07
CA LEU A 141 -1.92 12.14 8.37
C LEU A 141 -0.44 12.53 8.26
N PHE A 142 0.24 12.06 7.22
CA PHE A 142 1.67 12.27 7.03
C PHE A 142 2.03 12.61 5.59
N PHE A 143 2.99 13.55 5.48
CA PHE A 143 3.69 13.86 4.25
C PHE A 143 5.17 13.49 4.42
N TYR A 144 5.68 12.63 3.54
CA TYR A 144 7.02 12.06 3.64
C TYR A 144 8.03 12.82 2.79
N LEU A 145 8.14 14.14 3.02
CA LEU A 145 8.93 15.05 2.22
C LEU A 145 10.44 14.90 2.44
N GLY A 146 11.22 15.19 1.42
CA GLY A 146 12.66 15.25 1.50
C GLY A 146 13.27 13.96 2.10
N ARG A 147 13.96 14.08 3.24
CA ARG A 147 14.61 12.96 3.94
C ARG A 147 13.65 12.10 4.78
N SER A 148 12.36 12.47 4.88
CA SER A 148 11.42 11.73 5.74
C SER A 148 11.25 10.28 5.30
N ARG A 149 11.34 9.98 4.01
CA ARG A 149 11.29 8.61 3.46
C ARG A 149 12.43 7.74 4.01
N GLN A 150 13.65 8.26 4.00
CA GLN A 150 14.83 7.57 4.51
C GLN A 150 14.74 7.36 6.03
N LEU A 151 14.30 8.39 6.76
CA LEU A 151 14.13 8.31 8.21
C LEU A 151 13.03 7.34 8.60
N LEU A 152 11.92 7.30 7.85
CA LEU A 152 10.85 6.32 8.03
C LEU A 152 11.38 4.90 7.84
N ALA A 153 12.07 4.65 6.74
CA ALA A 153 12.70 3.35 6.45
C ALA A 153 13.64 2.95 7.58
N GLN A 154 14.59 3.79 7.95
CA GLN A 154 15.56 3.51 9.00
C GLN A 154 14.90 3.17 10.34
N ARG A 155 13.87 3.94 10.75
CA ARG A 155 13.13 3.69 11.99
C ARG A 155 12.35 2.39 11.96
N ALA A 156 11.89 1.97 10.78
CA ALA A 156 11.19 0.71 10.60
C ALA A 156 12.12 -0.51 10.43
N GLY A 157 13.45 -0.32 10.42
CA GLY A 157 14.41 -1.40 10.17
C GLY A 157 14.51 -1.77 8.68
N LEU A 158 14.28 -0.79 7.82
CA LEU A 158 14.24 -0.94 6.36
C LEU A 158 15.33 -0.08 5.70
N THR A 159 15.70 -0.48 4.49
CA THR A 159 16.46 0.34 3.54
C THR A 159 15.52 0.84 2.46
N LEU A 160 15.61 2.12 2.08
CA LEU A 160 15.00 2.68 0.89
C LEU A 160 15.86 2.27 -0.32
N CYS A 161 15.34 1.35 -1.15
CA CYS A 161 16.05 0.81 -2.31
C CYS A 161 15.97 1.73 -3.52
N SER A 162 14.79 2.30 -3.78
CA SER A 162 14.55 3.22 -4.88
C SER A 162 13.43 4.20 -4.56
N TYR A 163 13.45 5.32 -5.26
CA TYR A 163 12.37 6.29 -5.30
C TYR A 163 12.16 6.73 -6.74
N GLU A 164 10.93 6.63 -7.20
CA GLU A 164 10.51 7.06 -8.53
C GLU A 164 9.51 8.21 -8.41
N ARG A 165 9.64 9.18 -9.30
CA ARG A 165 8.67 10.24 -9.52
C ARG A 165 8.44 10.40 -11.02
N ASP A 166 7.18 10.22 -11.44
CA ASP A 166 6.76 10.42 -12.82
C ASP A 166 5.35 11.01 -12.80
N GLY A 167 5.28 12.32 -12.99
CA GLY A 167 4.06 13.09 -12.85
C GLY A 167 3.49 12.97 -11.42
N GLU A 168 2.27 12.46 -11.34
CA GLU A 168 1.57 12.22 -10.06
C GLU A 168 1.91 10.87 -9.44
N PHE A 169 2.52 9.95 -10.20
CA PHE A 169 2.98 8.69 -9.65
C PHE A 169 4.30 8.89 -8.91
N MET A 170 4.26 8.65 -7.62
CA MET A 170 5.43 8.68 -6.75
C MET A 170 5.48 7.41 -5.94
N ASN A 171 6.59 6.70 -6.03
CA ASN A 171 6.72 5.38 -5.43
C ASN A 171 8.06 5.20 -4.73
N ALA A 172 8.04 4.57 -3.58
CA ALA A 172 9.23 4.20 -2.83
C ALA A 172 9.27 2.68 -2.61
N VAL A 173 10.40 2.08 -2.90
CA VAL A 173 10.63 0.65 -2.66
C VAL A 173 11.54 0.48 -1.45
N PHE A 174 11.11 -0.36 -0.52
CA PHE A 174 11.80 -0.66 0.73
C PHE A 174 12.13 -2.15 0.84
N GLN A 175 13.19 -2.45 1.57
CA GLN A 175 13.59 -3.82 1.88
C GLN A 175 14.06 -3.91 3.34
N PRO A 176 13.79 -5.00 4.07
CA PRO A 176 14.35 -5.22 5.41
C PRO A 176 15.88 -5.18 5.40
N ILE A 177 16.46 -4.56 6.42
CA ILE A 177 17.91 -4.61 6.65
C ILE A 177 18.24 -6.04 7.08
N GLN A 178 19.19 -6.67 6.39
CA GLN A 178 19.66 -8.02 6.71
C GLN A 178 20.55 -8.02 7.96
#